data_e364ac40e63099b9b3984a9a77067d34
#
_entry.id   e364ac40e63099b9b3984a9a77067d34
#
_cell.length_a   1.000
_cell.length_b   1.000
_cell.length_c   1.000
_cell.angle_alpha   90.00
_cell.angle_beta   90.00
_cell.angle_gamma   90.00
#
_symmetry.space_group_name_H-M   'P 1'
#
loop_
_entity.id
_entity.type
_entity.pdbx_description
1 polymer ?
#
loop_
_entity_poly.entity_id
_entity_poly.type
_entity_poly.pdbx_seq_one_letter_code
_entity_poly.pdbx_strand_id
1 'polypeptide(L)'
;DIQSILFVREPKSERGVGMLSHTYDDPAKDNETWLYLSALGKVKRMVASNSDDDSEPVSLFGSEFTTEDQETGKIDEYEYALLDRVTYKGRKAYVIEQVPNANRARKSRYSKSVVWIDQERFVMLKAALYDRKGRETRRIFANKIEKINGIYLARSVTLMNLVESRLSNMALLSIDFGVDINPALLTKRALTDTTFREKHLKSLRAQAN
;
A
#
# COMPACT_ATOMS: atom_id res chain seq x y z
N ASP A 1 -2.23 7.34 -14.28
CA ASP A 1 -3.20 6.68 -13.39
C ASP A 1 -2.76 5.24 -13.10
N ILE A 2 -2.97 4.77 -11.87
CA ILE A 2 -2.66 3.40 -11.46
C ILE A 2 -3.96 2.69 -11.08
N GLN A 3 -4.15 1.48 -11.60
CA GLN A 3 -5.25 0.62 -11.19
C GLN A 3 -4.69 -0.67 -10.57
N SER A 4 -5.26 -1.11 -9.46
CA SER A 4 -4.85 -2.34 -8.81
C SER A 4 -6.06 -3.13 -8.33
N ILE A 5 -5.93 -4.45 -8.38
CA ILE A 5 -6.92 -5.35 -7.80
C ILE A 5 -6.22 -6.43 -6.99
N LEU A 6 -6.77 -6.73 -5.81
CA LEU A 6 -6.25 -7.72 -4.88
C LEU A 6 -7.36 -8.70 -4.50
N PHE A 7 -7.01 -9.97 -4.36
CA PHE A 7 -7.94 -11.01 -3.90
C PHE A 7 -7.31 -11.87 -2.82
N VAL A 8 -8.06 -12.10 -1.74
CA VAL A 8 -7.68 -13.04 -0.70
C VAL A 8 -8.02 -14.46 -1.15
N ARG A 9 -7.04 -15.36 -1.10
CA ARG A 9 -7.20 -16.78 -1.43
C ARG A 9 -7.22 -17.65 -0.19
N GLU A 10 -6.44 -17.31 0.80
CA GLU A 10 -6.35 -17.97 2.10
C GLU A 10 -6.23 -16.93 3.22
N PRO A 11 -6.75 -17.16 4.41
CA PRO A 11 -7.46 -18.38 4.84
C PRO A 11 -8.85 -18.53 4.22
N LYS A 12 -9.46 -19.71 4.35
CA LYS A 12 -10.81 -20.01 3.78
C LYS A 12 -11.89 -19.04 4.32
N SER A 13 -11.79 -18.59 5.55
CA SER A 13 -12.70 -17.62 6.17
C SER A 13 -12.75 -16.28 5.43
N GLU A 14 -11.64 -15.86 4.85
CA GLU A 14 -11.49 -14.58 4.13
C GLU A 14 -11.50 -14.76 2.61
N ARG A 15 -11.61 -16.00 2.13
CA ARG A 15 -11.54 -16.32 0.69
C ARG A 15 -12.60 -15.56 -0.10
N GLY A 16 -12.13 -14.87 -1.15
CA GLY A 16 -12.99 -14.08 -2.04
C GLY A 16 -13.18 -12.64 -1.61
N VAL A 17 -12.70 -12.24 -0.43
CA VAL A 17 -12.55 -10.81 -0.12
C VAL A 17 -11.62 -10.21 -1.16
N GLY A 18 -11.95 -9.04 -1.66
CA GLY A 18 -11.15 -8.38 -2.70
C GLY A 18 -11.18 -6.87 -2.57
N MET A 19 -10.13 -6.23 -3.05
CA MET A 19 -10.01 -4.78 -3.07
C MET A 19 -9.64 -4.32 -4.48
N LEU A 20 -10.34 -3.33 -4.99
CA LEU A 20 -10.06 -2.63 -6.24
C LEU A 20 -9.72 -1.19 -5.92
N SER A 21 -8.62 -0.68 -6.44
CA SER A 21 -8.22 0.71 -6.25
C SER A 21 -7.90 1.37 -7.57
N HIS A 22 -8.36 2.61 -7.74
CA HIS A 22 -7.99 3.51 -8.82
C HIS A 22 -7.32 4.74 -8.22
N THR A 23 -6.07 4.94 -8.54
CA THR A 23 -5.28 6.12 -8.14
C THR A 23 -5.10 7.00 -9.36
N TYR A 24 -5.58 8.23 -9.27
CA TYR A 24 -5.54 9.20 -10.36
C TYR A 24 -4.31 10.10 -10.25
N ASP A 25 -3.64 10.36 -11.36
CA ASP A 25 -2.55 11.35 -11.42
C ASP A 25 -3.08 12.79 -11.32
N ASP A 26 -4.32 13.01 -11.78
CA ASP A 26 -4.99 14.29 -11.67
C ASP A 26 -5.23 14.68 -10.20
N PRO A 27 -4.63 15.78 -9.70
CA PRO A 27 -4.79 16.20 -8.30
C PRO A 27 -6.21 16.63 -7.94
N ALA A 28 -7.06 16.95 -8.94
CA ALA A 28 -8.46 17.29 -8.73
C ALA A 28 -9.36 16.07 -8.50
N LYS A 29 -8.84 14.85 -8.75
CA LYS A 29 -9.59 13.61 -8.56
C LYS A 29 -9.15 12.89 -7.29
N ASP A 30 -10.13 12.54 -6.47
CA ASP A 30 -9.89 11.65 -5.32
C ASP A 30 -9.68 10.21 -5.79
N ASN A 31 -8.72 9.54 -5.15
CA ASN A 31 -8.53 8.11 -5.35
C ASN A 31 -9.78 7.35 -4.92
N GLU A 32 -10.05 6.26 -5.61
CA GLU A 32 -11.22 5.43 -5.35
C GLU A 32 -10.78 4.02 -4.94
N THR A 33 -11.35 3.53 -3.84
CA THR A 33 -11.11 2.16 -3.37
C THR A 33 -12.43 1.49 -3.06
N TRP A 34 -12.60 0.26 -3.53
CA TRP A 34 -13.75 -0.59 -3.25
C TRP A 34 -13.30 -1.88 -2.59
N LEU A 35 -13.94 -2.22 -1.47
CA LEU A 35 -13.74 -3.47 -0.75
C LEU A 35 -14.96 -4.38 -0.98
N TYR A 36 -14.72 -5.58 -1.44
CA TYR A 36 -15.73 -6.64 -1.54
C TYR A 36 -15.61 -7.56 -0.34
N LEU A 37 -16.69 -7.66 0.44
CA LEU A 37 -16.80 -8.54 1.59
C LEU A 37 -17.58 -9.80 1.15
N SER A 38 -16.87 -10.88 0.86
CA SER A 38 -17.44 -12.12 0.30
C SER A 38 -18.52 -12.73 1.19
N ALA A 39 -18.35 -12.69 2.52
CA ALA A 39 -19.34 -13.17 3.48
C ALA A 39 -20.68 -12.41 3.44
N LEU A 40 -20.66 -11.14 3.02
CA LEU A 40 -21.84 -10.29 2.91
C LEU A 40 -22.35 -10.16 1.47
N GLY A 41 -21.58 -10.61 0.48
CA GLY A 41 -21.89 -10.44 -0.94
C GLY A 41 -21.98 -8.96 -1.38
N LYS A 42 -21.33 -8.03 -0.64
CA LYS A 42 -21.45 -6.58 -0.86
C LYS A 42 -20.14 -5.93 -1.18
N VAL A 43 -20.19 -4.96 -2.11
CA VAL A 43 -19.09 -4.03 -2.40
C VAL A 43 -19.35 -2.75 -1.59
N LYS A 44 -18.35 -2.36 -0.78
CA LYS A 44 -18.35 -1.09 -0.05
C LYS A 44 -17.30 -0.17 -0.69
N ARG A 45 -17.69 1.06 -1.05
CA ARG A 45 -16.73 2.10 -1.41
C ARG A 45 -16.07 2.59 -0.13
N MET A 46 -14.74 2.57 -0.13
CA MET A 46 -13.95 3.16 0.95
C MET A 46 -13.76 4.65 0.59
N VAL A 47 -14.17 5.51 1.49
CA VAL A 47 -13.93 6.95 1.38
C VAL A 47 -12.75 7.26 2.28
N ALA A 48 -11.79 8.07 1.81
CA ALA A 48 -10.76 8.60 2.70
C ALA A 48 -11.46 9.29 3.86
N SER A 49 -11.12 8.92 5.10
CA SER A 49 -11.74 9.52 6.29
C SER A 49 -11.51 11.02 6.26
N ASN A 50 -12.58 11.81 6.24
CA ASN A 50 -12.48 13.23 6.52
C ASN A 50 -12.02 13.39 7.98
N SER A 51 -11.27 14.45 8.27
CA SER A 51 -10.67 14.75 9.57
C SER A 51 -11.64 14.75 10.77
N ASP A 52 -12.93 14.81 10.51
CA ASP A 52 -13.99 14.88 11.53
C ASP A 52 -14.59 13.49 11.88
N ASP A 53 -14.18 12.45 11.19
CA ASP A 53 -14.61 11.09 11.48
C ASP A 53 -13.47 10.37 12.21
N ASP A 54 -13.64 10.14 13.52
CA ASP A 54 -12.77 9.31 14.37
C ASP A 54 -12.77 7.83 13.96
N SER A 55 -13.32 7.49 12.77
CA SER A 55 -13.30 6.14 12.26
C SER A 55 -11.87 5.68 12.06
N GLU A 56 -11.50 4.62 12.73
CA GLU A 56 -10.21 3.98 12.55
C GLU A 56 -10.00 3.56 11.08
N PRO A 57 -8.82 3.82 10.50
CA PRO A 57 -8.55 3.37 9.14
C PRO A 57 -8.71 1.86 9.06
N VAL A 58 -9.36 1.42 7.99
CA VAL A 58 -9.68 0.01 7.82
C VAL A 58 -8.41 -0.82 7.72
N SER A 59 -8.25 -1.71 8.69
CA SER A 59 -7.20 -2.72 8.67
C SER A 59 -7.35 -3.62 7.44
N LEU A 60 -6.26 -3.86 6.74
CA LEU A 60 -6.22 -4.80 5.63
C LEU A 60 -6.16 -6.22 6.17
N PHE A 61 -7.29 -6.93 6.05
CA PHE A 61 -7.40 -8.36 6.37
C PHE A 61 -6.93 -8.72 7.79
N GLY A 62 -7.26 -7.87 8.78
CA GLY A 62 -6.86 -8.07 10.17
C GLY A 62 -5.38 -7.87 10.46
N SER A 63 -4.62 -7.32 9.51
CA SER A 63 -3.21 -6.97 9.68
C SER A 63 -3.05 -5.57 10.27
N GLU A 64 -1.83 -5.21 10.65
CA GLU A 64 -1.49 -3.84 11.05
C GLU A 64 -1.42 -2.87 9.86
N PHE A 65 -1.38 -3.35 8.62
CA PHE A 65 -1.45 -2.51 7.43
C PHE A 65 -2.85 -1.94 7.25
N THR A 66 -2.91 -0.69 6.82
CA THR A 66 -4.17 0.00 6.46
C THR A 66 -4.18 0.33 4.98
N THR A 67 -5.33 0.77 4.46
CA THR A 67 -5.44 1.25 3.08
C THR A 67 -4.49 2.41 2.81
N GLU A 68 -4.29 3.32 3.77
CA GLU A 68 -3.35 4.44 3.64
C GLU A 68 -1.89 3.97 3.52
N ASP A 69 -1.50 2.91 4.24
CA ASP A 69 -0.13 2.35 4.17
C ASP A 69 0.18 1.72 2.80
N GLN A 70 -0.84 1.46 1.98
CA GLN A 70 -0.70 0.94 0.61
C GLN A 70 -0.72 2.04 -0.46
N GLU A 71 -1.07 3.26 -0.09
CA GLU A 71 -1.03 4.39 -1.01
C GLU A 71 0.42 4.88 -1.16
N THR A 72 0.85 5.08 -2.38
CA THR A 72 2.18 5.67 -2.64
C THR A 72 2.19 7.17 -2.39
N GLY A 73 1.03 7.83 -2.43
CA GLY A 73 0.92 9.29 -2.41
C GLY A 73 1.47 9.93 -3.70
N LYS A 74 1.12 11.17 -3.93
CA LYS A 74 1.68 11.97 -5.02
C LYS A 74 2.82 12.82 -4.49
N ILE A 75 3.84 13.07 -5.30
CA ILE A 75 5.00 13.86 -4.87
C ILE A 75 4.58 15.26 -4.41
N ASP A 76 3.65 15.87 -5.09
CA ASP A 76 3.12 17.22 -4.80
C ASP A 76 2.15 17.27 -3.60
N GLU A 77 1.78 16.13 -3.05
CA GLU A 77 0.99 16.05 -1.81
C GLU A 77 1.82 16.25 -0.54
N TYR A 78 3.16 16.33 -0.65
CA TYR A 78 4.07 16.43 0.49
C TYR A 78 5.13 17.49 0.30
N GLU A 79 5.56 18.07 1.40
CA GLU A 79 6.79 18.84 1.52
C GLU A 79 7.90 17.91 2.00
N TYR A 80 9.10 18.07 1.43
CA TYR A 80 10.24 17.18 1.69
C TYR A 80 11.42 17.94 2.24
N ALA A 81 12.05 17.40 3.29
CA ALA A 81 13.30 17.91 3.80
C ALA A 81 14.33 16.78 3.94
N LEU A 82 15.53 16.99 3.39
CA LEU A 82 16.64 16.10 3.65
C LEU A 82 17.20 16.40 5.05
N LEU A 83 16.98 15.48 5.99
CA LEU A 83 17.43 15.61 7.36
C LEU A 83 18.90 15.20 7.53
N ASP A 84 19.30 14.08 6.87
CA ASP A 84 20.63 13.51 7.10
C ASP A 84 21.03 12.53 5.97
N ARG A 85 22.31 12.13 6.00
CA ARG A 85 22.88 11.04 5.21
C ARG A 85 23.61 10.09 6.17
N VAL A 86 23.08 8.89 6.30
CA VAL A 86 23.53 7.92 7.31
C VAL A 86 23.92 6.59 6.67
N THR A 87 24.61 5.75 7.45
CA THR A 87 24.73 4.34 7.13
C THR A 87 23.69 3.54 7.93
N TYR A 88 22.76 2.90 7.23
CA TYR A 88 21.73 2.05 7.83
C TYR A 88 21.89 0.61 7.36
N LYS A 89 22.10 -0.33 8.28
CA LYS A 89 22.35 -1.75 8.00
C LYS A 89 23.42 -1.96 6.89
N GLY A 90 24.54 -1.21 6.99
CA GLY A 90 25.65 -1.29 6.05
C GLY A 90 25.43 -0.60 4.69
N ARG A 91 24.32 0.14 4.51
CA ARG A 91 23.99 0.85 3.28
C ARG A 91 23.91 2.35 3.50
N LYS A 92 24.46 3.13 2.57
CA LYS A 92 24.29 4.59 2.58
C LYS A 92 22.82 4.92 2.29
N ALA A 93 22.23 5.75 3.13
CA ALA A 93 20.83 6.15 3.02
C ALA A 93 20.66 7.67 3.19
N TYR A 94 19.73 8.23 2.42
CA TYR A 94 19.15 9.53 2.71
C TYR A 94 18.09 9.37 3.80
N VAL A 95 18.05 10.30 4.75
CA VAL A 95 16.96 10.42 5.74
C VAL A 95 16.12 11.61 5.32
N ILE A 96 14.90 11.36 4.90
CA ILE A 96 14.01 12.37 4.34
C ILE A 96 12.77 12.48 5.21
N GLU A 97 12.46 13.69 5.67
CA GLU A 97 11.16 14.00 6.26
C GLU A 97 10.17 14.32 5.16
N GLN A 98 8.96 13.82 5.30
CA GLN A 98 7.82 14.06 4.43
C GLN A 98 6.68 14.61 5.29
N VAL A 99 6.23 15.82 5.01
CA VAL A 99 5.11 16.46 5.70
C VAL A 99 3.95 16.63 4.70
N PRO A 100 2.76 16.07 4.95
CA PRO A 100 1.64 16.21 4.05
C PRO A 100 1.20 17.68 3.96
N ASN A 101 0.91 18.16 2.74
CA ASN A 101 0.31 19.46 2.54
C ASN A 101 -1.11 19.54 3.15
N ALA A 102 -1.72 20.73 3.18
CA ALA A 102 -3.02 20.93 3.84
C ALA A 102 -4.15 20.01 3.29
N ASN A 103 -4.12 19.66 2.01
CA ASN A 103 -5.11 18.79 1.41
C ASN A 103 -4.91 17.33 1.81
N ARG A 104 -3.66 16.85 1.76
CA ARG A 104 -3.33 15.48 2.18
C ARG A 104 -3.49 15.30 3.69
N ALA A 105 -3.10 16.28 4.50
CA ALA A 105 -3.19 16.23 5.96
C ALA A 105 -4.63 15.98 6.47
N ARG A 106 -5.64 16.49 5.75
CA ARG A 106 -7.06 16.22 6.07
C ARG A 106 -7.45 14.76 5.90
N LYS A 107 -6.79 14.04 4.99
CA LYS A 107 -7.08 12.64 4.63
C LYS A 107 -6.10 11.65 5.27
N SER A 108 -5.00 12.14 5.87
CA SER A 108 -3.96 11.32 6.46
C SER A 108 -4.11 11.22 7.98
N ARG A 109 -3.85 10.03 8.50
CA ARG A 109 -3.67 9.81 9.94
C ARG A 109 -2.29 10.28 10.43
N TYR A 110 -1.35 10.51 9.51
CA TYR A 110 0.02 10.87 9.83
C TYR A 110 0.24 12.37 9.67
N SER A 111 0.88 12.99 10.69
CA SER A 111 1.33 14.37 10.61
C SER A 111 2.62 14.51 9.80
N LYS A 112 3.44 13.48 9.81
CA LYS A 112 4.67 13.35 9.02
C LYS A 112 5.15 11.91 8.96
N SER A 113 6.07 11.66 8.06
CA SER A 113 6.91 10.46 8.06
C SER A 113 8.37 10.81 7.91
N VAL A 114 9.25 9.98 8.46
CA VAL A 114 10.70 10.05 8.23
C VAL A 114 11.13 8.76 7.55
N VAL A 115 11.71 8.86 6.36
CA VAL A 115 11.97 7.73 5.47
C VAL A 115 13.47 7.62 5.20
N TRP A 116 14.00 6.41 5.31
CA TRP A 116 15.38 6.05 4.93
C TRP A 116 15.37 5.46 3.52
N ILE A 117 15.95 6.16 2.56
CA ILE A 117 16.03 5.74 1.16
C ILE A 117 17.48 5.34 0.83
N ASP A 118 17.67 4.13 0.31
CA ASP A 118 18.98 3.66 -0.18
C ASP A 118 19.49 4.58 -1.29
N GLN A 119 20.73 5.10 -1.16
CA GLN A 119 21.29 6.07 -2.08
C GLN A 119 21.62 5.50 -3.47
N GLU A 120 21.79 4.18 -3.59
CA GLU A 120 22.15 3.52 -4.86
C GLU A 120 20.96 2.83 -5.52
N ARG A 121 20.06 2.27 -4.71
CA ARG A 121 18.93 1.45 -5.19
C ARG A 121 17.61 2.22 -5.23
N PHE A 122 17.56 3.41 -4.61
CA PHE A 122 16.37 4.27 -4.50
C PHE A 122 15.12 3.56 -3.97
N VAL A 123 15.33 2.61 -3.05
CA VAL A 123 14.25 1.92 -2.36
C VAL A 123 14.20 2.33 -0.90
N MET A 124 12.99 2.35 -0.33
CA MET A 124 12.81 2.57 1.08
C MET A 124 13.42 1.40 1.88
N LEU A 125 14.22 1.72 2.90
CA LEU A 125 14.79 0.77 3.85
C LEU A 125 13.98 0.71 5.14
N LYS A 126 13.49 1.88 5.58
CA LYS A 126 12.73 2.08 6.82
C LYS A 126 11.88 3.32 6.69
N ALA A 127 10.74 3.34 7.37
CA ALA A 127 9.98 4.56 7.62
C ALA A 127 9.53 4.60 9.09
N ALA A 128 9.53 5.80 9.68
CA ALA A 128 8.91 6.11 10.96
C ALA A 128 7.71 7.01 10.69
N LEU A 129 6.53 6.63 11.20
CA LEU A 129 5.26 7.30 10.93
C LEU A 129 4.75 7.93 12.23
N TYR A 130 4.40 9.21 12.15
CA TYR A 130 4.04 10.03 13.30
C TYR A 130 2.56 10.38 13.24
N ASP A 131 1.85 10.17 14.35
CA ASP A 131 0.44 10.53 14.46
C ASP A 131 0.22 12.06 14.44
N ARG A 132 -1.03 12.51 14.44
CA ARG A 132 -1.39 13.95 14.46
C ARG A 132 -0.91 14.69 15.70
N LYS A 133 -0.51 13.98 16.76
CA LYS A 133 0.09 14.54 17.98
C LYS A 133 1.62 14.57 17.92
N GLY A 134 2.21 14.18 16.78
CA GLY A 134 3.66 14.15 16.57
C GLY A 134 4.38 13.00 17.26
N ARG A 135 3.67 11.95 17.71
CA ARG A 135 4.26 10.76 18.33
C ARG A 135 4.53 9.71 17.27
N GLU A 136 5.69 9.08 17.30
CA GLU A 136 5.97 7.90 16.48
C GLU A 136 5.08 6.75 16.95
N THR A 137 4.15 6.33 16.11
CA THR A 137 3.18 5.27 16.43
C THR A 137 3.36 4.02 15.59
N ARG A 138 4.01 4.14 14.44
CA ARG A 138 4.23 3.04 13.52
C ARG A 138 5.61 3.10 12.89
N ARG A 139 6.12 1.94 12.53
CA ARG A 139 7.41 1.80 11.86
C ARG A 139 7.34 0.74 10.78
N ILE A 140 7.84 1.08 9.59
CA ILE A 140 7.91 0.16 8.45
C ILE A 140 9.37 -0.21 8.22
N PHE A 141 9.62 -1.48 7.92
CA PHE A 141 10.92 -2.01 7.52
C PHE A 141 10.79 -2.76 6.21
N ALA A 142 11.61 -2.39 5.24
CA ALA A 142 11.78 -3.16 4.02
C ALA A 142 12.89 -4.20 4.22
N ASN A 143 12.56 -5.45 3.89
CA ASN A 143 13.48 -6.57 4.05
C ASN A 143 13.64 -7.32 2.73
N LYS A 144 14.73 -8.07 2.59
CA LYS A 144 15.03 -8.89 1.40
C LYS A 144 14.91 -8.08 0.10
N ILE A 145 15.66 -6.97 0.02
CA ILE A 145 15.68 -6.14 -1.19
C ILE A 145 16.41 -6.91 -2.28
N GLU A 146 15.72 -7.19 -3.37
CA GLU A 146 16.21 -7.95 -4.51
C GLU A 146 16.07 -7.11 -5.79
N LYS A 147 16.90 -7.43 -6.78
CA LYS A 147 16.80 -6.87 -8.13
C LYS A 147 16.10 -7.88 -9.03
N ILE A 148 14.91 -7.54 -9.50
CA ILE A 148 14.11 -8.37 -10.39
C ILE A 148 13.81 -7.57 -11.66
N ASN A 149 14.15 -8.11 -12.82
CA ASN A 149 14.00 -7.43 -14.11
C ASN A 149 14.55 -5.98 -14.12
N GLY A 150 15.72 -5.78 -13.47
CA GLY A 150 16.36 -4.47 -13.41
C GLY A 150 15.86 -3.54 -12.30
N ILE A 151 14.73 -3.86 -11.65
CA ILE A 151 14.08 -3.04 -10.63
C ILE A 151 14.41 -3.59 -9.23
N TYR A 152 14.83 -2.71 -8.32
CA TYR A 152 15.00 -3.08 -6.91
C TYR A 152 13.69 -2.94 -6.17
N LEU A 153 13.32 -3.98 -5.41
CA LEU A 153 12.12 -3.98 -4.58
C LEU A 153 12.32 -4.80 -3.31
N ALA A 154 11.51 -4.52 -2.30
CA ALA A 154 11.49 -5.30 -1.07
C ALA A 154 10.58 -6.52 -1.24
N ARG A 155 11.14 -7.73 -1.06
CA ARG A 155 10.38 -8.99 -1.06
C ARG A 155 9.57 -9.17 0.22
N SER A 156 9.87 -8.41 1.26
CA SER A 156 9.15 -8.47 2.53
C SER A 156 9.11 -7.08 3.16
N VAL A 157 7.94 -6.71 3.66
CA VAL A 157 7.72 -5.46 4.38
C VAL A 157 7.09 -5.79 5.73
N THR A 158 7.71 -5.32 6.80
CA THR A 158 7.19 -5.45 8.17
C THR A 158 6.69 -4.10 8.65
N LEU A 159 5.47 -4.05 9.15
CA LEU A 159 4.91 -2.91 9.85
C LEU A 159 4.78 -3.24 11.34
N MET A 160 5.35 -2.39 12.19
CA MET A 160 5.21 -2.44 13.64
C MET A 160 4.25 -1.34 14.09
N ASN A 161 3.25 -1.72 14.85
CA ASN A 161 2.42 -0.81 15.63
C ASN A 161 3.05 -0.67 17.02
N LEU A 162 3.63 0.49 17.29
CA LEU A 162 4.35 0.76 18.54
C LEU A 162 3.43 0.98 19.74
N VAL A 163 2.18 1.40 19.48
CA VAL A 163 1.18 1.66 20.53
C VAL A 163 0.65 0.33 21.09
N GLU A 164 0.32 -0.61 20.20
CA GLU A 164 -0.26 -1.88 20.58
C GLU A 164 0.78 -3.02 20.67
N SER A 165 2.05 -2.71 20.43
CA SER A 165 3.15 -3.70 20.42
C SER A 165 2.88 -4.89 19.50
N ARG A 166 2.24 -4.65 18.36
CA ARG A 166 1.93 -5.66 17.34
C ARG A 166 2.73 -5.43 16.08
N LEU A 167 2.90 -6.48 15.31
CA LEU A 167 3.54 -6.41 14.00
C LEU A 167 2.82 -7.28 12.98
N SER A 168 2.89 -6.85 11.72
CA SER A 168 2.48 -7.65 10.56
C SER A 168 3.59 -7.65 9.53
N ASN A 169 3.76 -8.78 8.86
CA ASN A 169 4.71 -8.92 7.77
C ASN A 169 3.98 -9.31 6.49
N MET A 170 4.23 -8.57 5.42
CA MET A 170 3.77 -8.89 4.08
C MET A 170 4.97 -9.38 3.26
N ALA A 171 4.87 -10.57 2.67
CA ALA A 171 5.90 -11.14 1.81
C ALA A 171 5.38 -11.36 0.40
N LEU A 172 6.17 -10.93 -0.60
CA LEU A 172 5.92 -11.17 -2.02
C LEU A 172 6.57 -12.48 -2.43
N LEU A 173 5.79 -13.51 -2.71
CA LEU A 173 6.29 -14.84 -3.08
C LEU A 173 6.72 -14.91 -4.54
N SER A 174 5.93 -14.32 -5.45
CA SER A 174 6.25 -14.18 -6.87
C SER A 174 5.86 -12.81 -7.39
N ILE A 175 6.55 -12.35 -8.40
CA ILE A 175 6.28 -11.09 -9.11
C ILE A 175 6.58 -11.33 -10.58
N ASP A 176 5.63 -10.98 -11.43
CA ASP A 176 5.76 -10.99 -12.88
C ASP A 176 5.56 -9.58 -13.42
N PHE A 177 6.51 -9.10 -14.21
CA PHE A 177 6.47 -7.77 -14.82
C PHE A 177 6.12 -7.85 -16.31
N GLY A 178 5.52 -6.79 -16.84
CA GLY A 178 5.22 -6.67 -18.26
C GLY A 178 4.10 -7.60 -18.75
N VAL A 179 3.31 -8.15 -17.83
CA VAL A 179 2.17 -8.99 -18.16
C VAL A 179 1.03 -8.13 -18.68
N ASP A 180 0.41 -8.51 -19.79
CA ASP A 180 -0.77 -7.83 -20.35
C ASP A 180 -2.01 -8.11 -19.51
N ILE A 181 -2.39 -7.17 -18.66
CA ILE A 181 -3.55 -7.29 -17.80
C ILE A 181 -4.79 -6.81 -18.55
N ASN A 182 -5.71 -7.76 -18.84
CA ASN A 182 -6.99 -7.39 -19.43
C ASN A 182 -7.74 -6.39 -18.54
N PRO A 183 -8.09 -5.18 -19.04
CA PRO A 183 -8.77 -4.15 -18.25
C PRO A 183 -10.07 -4.61 -17.57
N ALA A 184 -10.71 -5.63 -18.10
CA ALA A 184 -11.92 -6.23 -17.51
C ALA A 184 -11.66 -6.82 -16.11
N LEU A 185 -10.41 -7.21 -15.79
CA LEU A 185 -10.02 -7.63 -14.44
C LEU A 185 -10.02 -6.47 -13.44
N LEU A 186 -9.76 -5.24 -13.90
CA LEU A 186 -9.67 -4.05 -13.06
C LEU A 186 -11.04 -3.37 -12.90
N THR A 187 -12.08 -4.18 -12.66
CA THR A 187 -13.47 -3.73 -12.54
C THR A 187 -14.16 -4.29 -11.30
N LYS A 188 -15.24 -3.63 -10.86
CA LYS A 188 -16.09 -4.12 -9.75
C LYS A 188 -16.70 -5.50 -10.06
N ARG A 189 -16.91 -5.83 -11.35
CA ARG A 189 -17.37 -7.15 -11.73
C ARG A 189 -16.37 -8.23 -11.33
N ALA A 190 -15.09 -8.00 -11.53
CA ALA A 190 -14.05 -8.96 -11.12
C ALA A 190 -14.01 -9.20 -9.60
N LEU A 191 -14.43 -8.22 -8.78
CA LEU A 191 -14.55 -8.42 -7.35
C LEU A 191 -15.67 -9.41 -6.99
N THR A 192 -16.82 -9.33 -7.65
CA THR A 192 -18.05 -10.03 -7.26
C THR A 192 -18.28 -11.34 -8.02
N ASP A 193 -17.89 -11.40 -9.29
CA ASP A 193 -18.09 -12.55 -10.19
C ASP A 193 -16.83 -13.44 -10.19
N THR A 194 -16.85 -14.48 -9.37
CA THR A 194 -15.72 -15.42 -9.25
C THR A 194 -15.41 -16.15 -10.56
N THR A 195 -16.44 -16.57 -11.29
CA THR A 195 -16.25 -17.28 -12.58
C THR A 195 -15.58 -16.38 -13.60
N PHE A 196 -16.06 -15.16 -13.72
CA PHE A 196 -15.46 -14.13 -14.58
C PHE A 196 -13.99 -13.89 -14.19
N ARG A 197 -13.73 -13.66 -12.92
CA ARG A 197 -12.38 -13.42 -12.38
C ARG A 197 -11.42 -14.56 -12.68
N GLU A 198 -11.79 -15.81 -12.32
CA GLU A 198 -10.90 -16.96 -12.48
C GLU A 198 -10.58 -17.24 -13.95
N LYS A 199 -11.52 -16.99 -14.88
CA LYS A 199 -11.26 -17.08 -16.32
C LYS A 199 -10.10 -16.15 -16.73
N HIS A 200 -10.14 -14.87 -16.31
CA HIS A 200 -9.11 -13.89 -16.65
C HIS A 200 -7.79 -14.15 -15.92
N LEU A 201 -7.82 -14.56 -14.66
CA LEU A 201 -6.61 -14.92 -13.91
C LEU A 201 -5.90 -16.15 -14.48
N LYS A 202 -6.65 -17.11 -15.02
CA LYS A 202 -6.08 -18.28 -15.72
C LYS A 202 -5.32 -17.86 -16.98
N SER A 203 -5.87 -16.92 -17.74
CA SER A 203 -5.20 -16.35 -18.91
C SER A 203 -3.89 -15.62 -18.54
N LEU A 204 -3.89 -14.83 -17.46
CA LEU A 204 -2.68 -14.17 -16.98
C LEU A 204 -1.58 -15.15 -16.58
N ARG A 205 -1.93 -16.21 -15.84
CA ARG A 205 -0.95 -17.23 -15.43
C ARG A 205 -0.32 -17.96 -16.62
N ALA A 206 -1.07 -18.12 -17.70
CA ALA A 206 -0.55 -18.73 -18.92
C ALA A 206 0.44 -17.83 -19.68
N GLN A 207 0.44 -16.53 -19.42
CA GLN A 207 1.41 -15.58 -20.00
C GLN A 207 2.69 -15.48 -19.14
N ALA A 208 2.61 -15.77 -17.84
CA ALA A 208 3.72 -15.68 -16.89
C ALA A 208 4.61 -16.94 -16.87
N ASN A 209 4.20 -18.03 -17.53
CA ASN A 209 4.97 -19.27 -17.71
C ASN A 209 5.55 -19.36 -19.13
#